data_fd9beb320f2d5f1dc0d5658ca48f3c4b
#
_entry.id   fd9beb320f2d5f1dc0d5658ca48f3c4b
#
_cell.length_a   1.000
_cell.length_b   1.000
_cell.length_c   1.000
_cell.angle_alpha   90.00
_cell.angle_beta   90.00
_cell.angle_gamma   90.00
#
_symmetry.space_group_name_H-M   'P 1'
#
loop_
_entity.id
_entity.type
_entity.pdbx_description
1 polymer ?
#
loop_
_entity_poly.entity_id
_entity_poly.type
_entity_poly.pdbx_seq_one_letter_code
_entity_poly.pdbx_strand_id
1 'polypeptide(L)'
;MDKRTLTRSLLFSLCLLTLAFGPVAQAAQSASSSWERIAAGVDYKMFWLPGPNRAYVARLDREQSDVILESSIAQGRLSGGLETVSGMAERYDDAINAWGDTWGTRNRVVVAINGSFYNPETGIPHGGVIHSGWYSKWFDELSGISGLSWKEDHNVFLGQCVYHRPEKQVLTNLTTGDRMEIHGINTRPRRDQLILLTPQFDRDSKRESKGIDVLVELTRPAMLMPYPHMVTGIVREIRIAPGSTPIPFDHVVLSGWGDTDDQLVQFLTEGDAVGLSLEITHLDKDCKYAEPEEWTKTYSSVAGNIIFLYEGKIQEFAQAGAVVQHPRTAICYNQDYIYFVVVDGRDDAYSVGMTVLELASFCKEELHATEGINLDGGGSSTMWVNGEVMNRPSDGHERKVANGVMMVIVEPMEKSAAFSPGMRVTAQYPTNIHLGPGTNFPALTSVDMEVQGTVIHQWNRLNGVLAKSTHWWKVDFSGTIGWVDEAALSASDDAPAASTDLP
;
A
#
# COMPACT_ATOMS: atom_id res chain seq x y z
N MET A 1 -1.39 69.28 -65.35
CA MET A 1 -2.79 68.82 -65.55
C MET A 1 -3.18 67.92 -64.44
N ASP A 2 -4.09 68.38 -63.73
CA ASP A 2 -4.80 68.03 -62.54
C ASP A 2 -5.46 66.65 -62.59
N LYS A 3 -5.47 65.92 -61.49
CA LYS A 3 -6.65 65.20 -60.99
C LYS A 3 -6.41 64.63 -59.59
N ARG A 4 -7.16 65.21 -58.69
CA ARG A 4 -7.39 64.75 -57.31
C ARG A 4 -8.15 63.42 -57.25
N THR A 5 -7.82 62.55 -56.36
CA THR A 5 -8.72 61.50 -55.88
C THR A 5 -8.62 61.31 -54.37
N LEU A 6 -9.75 61.40 -53.73
CA LEU A 6 -10.01 61.23 -52.32
C LEU A 6 -9.68 59.79 -51.86
N THR A 7 -8.97 59.69 -50.75
CA THR A 7 -8.85 58.42 -50.01
C THR A 7 -9.58 58.54 -48.65
N ARG A 8 -10.63 57.75 -48.51
CA ARG A 8 -11.39 57.61 -47.24
C ARG A 8 -10.53 56.76 -46.24
N SER A 9 -10.24 57.33 -45.10
CA SER A 9 -9.62 56.63 -43.98
C SER A 9 -10.68 55.81 -43.18
N LEU A 10 -10.51 54.48 -43.16
CA LEU A 10 -11.18 53.62 -42.21
C LEU A 10 -10.26 53.46 -40.96
N LEU A 11 -10.70 54.02 -39.85
CA LEU A 11 -10.12 53.73 -38.54
C LEU A 11 -10.61 52.36 -38.05
N PHE A 12 -9.71 51.37 -38.01
CA PHE A 12 -9.91 50.16 -37.27
C PHE A 12 -9.41 50.38 -35.81
N SER A 13 -10.35 50.42 -34.88
CA SER A 13 -10.05 50.50 -33.46
C SER A 13 -9.67 49.10 -32.98
N LEU A 14 -8.38 48.84 -32.74
CA LEU A 14 -7.85 47.60 -32.17
C LEU A 14 -7.92 47.71 -30.65
N CYS A 15 -8.97 47.13 -30.04
CA CYS A 15 -9.00 46.94 -28.58
C CYS A 15 -7.98 45.85 -28.17
N LEU A 16 -6.82 46.29 -27.70
CA LEU A 16 -5.90 45.38 -26.97
C LEU A 16 -6.52 45.09 -25.59
N LEU A 17 -7.06 43.86 -25.41
CA LEU A 17 -7.33 43.30 -24.11
C LEU A 17 -5.98 42.85 -23.51
N THR A 18 -5.39 43.66 -22.65
CA THR A 18 -4.29 43.25 -21.78
C THR A 18 -4.87 42.41 -20.64
N LEU A 19 -4.77 41.09 -20.79
CA LEU A 19 -4.92 40.16 -19.65
C LEU A 19 -3.77 40.42 -18.69
N ALA A 20 -4.05 41.16 -17.63
CA ALA A 20 -3.15 41.27 -16.47
C ALA A 20 -3.16 39.94 -15.75
N PHE A 21 -2.15 39.11 -16.00
CA PHE A 21 -1.78 38.04 -15.08
C PHE A 21 -1.24 38.72 -13.81
N GLY A 22 -2.10 38.88 -12.81
CA GLY A 22 -1.66 39.22 -11.45
C GLY A 22 -0.79 38.06 -10.94
N PRO A 23 0.27 38.37 -10.16
CA PRO A 23 1.01 37.31 -9.51
C PRO A 23 0.03 36.54 -8.61
N VAL A 24 -0.08 35.23 -8.82
CA VAL A 24 -0.71 34.34 -7.86
C VAL A 24 0.09 34.50 -6.57
N ALA A 25 -0.46 35.20 -5.61
CA ALA A 25 0.11 35.30 -4.29
C ALA A 25 0.08 33.89 -3.71
N GLN A 26 1.23 33.24 -3.75
CA GLN A 26 1.48 32.03 -2.98
C GLN A 26 1.26 32.46 -1.51
N ALA A 27 0.19 31.97 -0.91
CA ALA A 27 -0.11 32.25 0.48
C ALA A 27 1.12 31.82 1.28
N ALA A 28 1.83 32.80 1.87
CA ALA A 28 2.91 32.52 2.79
C ALA A 28 2.28 31.74 3.96
N GLN A 29 2.51 30.43 4.02
CA GLN A 29 2.14 29.64 5.18
C GLN A 29 2.84 30.26 6.38
N SER A 30 2.07 30.86 7.27
CA SER A 30 2.58 31.39 8.54
C SER A 30 3.08 30.20 9.34
N ALA A 31 4.37 30.23 9.73
CA ALA A 31 4.91 29.23 10.65
C ALA A 31 4.06 29.20 11.93
N SER A 32 3.27 28.15 12.11
CA SER A 32 2.50 27.96 13.33
C SER A 32 3.45 27.63 14.47
N SER A 33 3.41 28.39 15.56
CA SER A 33 4.17 28.07 16.77
C SER A 33 3.59 26.86 17.52
N SER A 34 2.38 26.43 17.16
CA SER A 34 1.61 25.33 17.78
C SER A 34 1.34 24.21 16.78
N TRP A 35 1.07 23.04 17.32
CA TRP A 35 0.55 21.93 16.54
C TRP A 35 -0.85 22.24 16.00
N GLU A 36 -1.07 21.97 14.73
CA GLU A 36 -2.35 22.10 14.05
C GLU A 36 -3.02 20.73 13.97
N ARG A 37 -4.26 20.62 14.45
CA ARG A 37 -5.05 19.39 14.34
C ARG A 37 -5.55 19.24 12.90
N ILE A 38 -5.08 18.19 12.20
CA ILE A 38 -5.46 17.90 10.82
C ILE A 38 -6.48 16.75 10.71
N ALA A 39 -6.54 15.88 11.72
CA ALA A 39 -7.56 14.86 11.91
C ALA A 39 -7.60 14.42 13.37
N ALA A 40 -8.62 13.63 13.77
CA ALA A 40 -8.65 13.06 15.11
C ALA A 40 -7.37 12.26 15.38
N GLY A 41 -6.66 12.58 16.46
CA GLY A 41 -5.40 11.95 16.83
C GLY A 41 -4.20 12.27 15.93
N VAL A 42 -4.35 13.12 14.91
CA VAL A 42 -3.24 13.49 14.01
C VAL A 42 -3.06 15.00 13.97
N ASP A 43 -1.87 15.45 14.32
CA ASP A 43 -1.48 16.85 14.28
C ASP A 43 -0.30 17.06 13.32
N TYR A 44 -0.20 18.27 12.78
CA TYR A 44 0.86 18.71 11.89
C TYR A 44 1.55 19.95 12.42
N LYS A 45 2.87 20.10 12.15
CA LYS A 45 3.64 21.32 12.47
C LYS A 45 4.83 21.45 11.53
N MET A 46 5.08 22.68 11.08
CA MET A 46 6.33 23.04 10.43
C MET A 46 7.28 23.70 11.43
N PHE A 47 8.53 23.26 11.45
CA PHE A 47 9.60 23.81 12.27
C PHE A 47 10.56 24.63 11.40
N TRP A 48 10.87 25.81 11.92
CA TRP A 48 11.92 26.66 11.39
C TRP A 48 13.14 26.49 12.29
N LEU A 49 14.19 25.94 11.74
CA LEU A 49 15.37 25.57 12.49
C LEU A 49 16.58 26.38 12.02
N PRO A 50 17.61 26.56 12.88
CA PRO A 50 18.84 27.22 12.49
C PRO A 50 19.50 26.56 11.28
N GLY A 51 20.24 27.36 10.48
CA GLY A 51 21.16 26.84 9.53
C GLY A 51 20.91 26.92 8.04
N PRO A 52 19.93 27.59 7.41
CA PRO A 52 18.48 27.54 7.58
C PRO A 52 17.94 26.14 7.28
N ASN A 53 16.98 25.68 8.06
CA ASN A 53 16.32 24.37 7.84
C ASN A 53 14.80 24.46 8.03
N ARG A 54 14.08 23.67 7.28
CA ARG A 54 12.64 23.47 7.38
C ARG A 54 12.37 21.98 7.62
N ALA A 55 11.72 21.70 8.74
CA ALA A 55 11.24 20.35 9.03
C ALA A 55 9.70 20.35 9.12
N TYR A 56 9.10 19.44 8.40
CA TYR A 56 7.67 19.18 8.34
C TYR A 56 7.40 17.93 9.15
N VAL A 57 6.52 18.02 10.13
CA VAL A 57 6.27 16.94 11.06
C VAL A 57 4.78 16.70 11.21
N ALA A 58 4.35 15.49 10.96
CA ALA A 58 3.05 15.00 11.38
C ALA A 58 3.22 14.04 12.55
N ARG A 59 2.33 14.11 13.54
CA ARG A 59 2.34 13.16 14.67
C ARG A 59 1.00 12.46 14.82
N LEU A 60 1.06 11.19 15.12
CA LEU A 60 -0.07 10.33 15.46
C LEU A 60 -0.05 10.06 16.97
N ASP A 61 -1.16 10.33 17.62
CA ASP A 61 -1.42 9.92 18.99
C ASP A 61 -1.65 8.39 19.03
N ARG A 62 -0.83 7.66 19.79
CA ARG A 62 -0.85 6.19 19.84
C ARG A 62 -2.07 5.62 20.57
N GLU A 63 -2.80 6.45 21.32
CA GLU A 63 -4.06 6.03 21.95
C GLU A 63 -5.25 6.12 20.98
N GLN A 64 -5.08 6.72 19.79
CA GLN A 64 -6.13 6.84 18.80
C GLN A 64 -6.38 5.52 18.06
N SER A 65 -7.45 4.81 18.41
CA SER A 65 -7.71 3.42 17.98
C SER A 65 -8.10 3.25 16.53
N ASP A 66 -8.60 4.30 15.88
CA ASP A 66 -9.10 4.29 14.50
C ASP A 66 -8.15 4.95 13.50
N VAL A 67 -6.93 5.28 13.94
CA VAL A 67 -5.85 5.73 13.05
C VAL A 67 -4.72 4.72 13.06
N ILE A 68 -4.39 4.20 11.89
CA ILE A 68 -3.38 3.17 11.68
C ILE A 68 -2.19 3.71 10.89
N LEU A 69 -1.04 3.05 11.03
CA LEU A 69 0.05 3.18 10.06
C LEU A 69 -0.12 2.13 8.97
N GLU A 70 -0.08 2.58 7.74
CA GLU A 70 -0.12 1.69 6.58
C GLU A 70 1.05 1.96 5.64
N SER A 71 1.64 0.92 5.09
CA SER A 71 2.60 1.03 4.01
C SER A 71 1.89 0.95 2.66
N SER A 72 2.51 1.46 1.61
CA SER A 72 2.02 1.31 0.25
C SER A 72 3.19 1.08 -0.69
N ILE A 73 2.99 0.24 -1.69
CA ILE A 73 3.91 0.11 -2.82
C ILE A 73 3.35 0.83 -4.04
N ALA A 74 4.26 1.27 -4.90
CA ALA A 74 3.89 1.99 -6.12
C ALA A 74 2.88 1.20 -6.97
N GLN A 75 1.82 1.87 -7.43
CA GLN A 75 0.73 1.28 -8.20
C GLN A 75 0.01 0.10 -7.51
N GLY A 76 0.20 -0.08 -6.20
CA GLY A 76 -0.35 -1.17 -5.40
C GLY A 76 0.26 -2.55 -5.69
N ARG A 77 1.37 -2.63 -6.44
CA ARG A 77 2.00 -3.90 -6.82
C ARG A 77 3.49 -3.75 -7.14
N LEU A 78 4.28 -4.79 -6.88
CA LEU A 78 5.72 -4.77 -7.11
C LEU A 78 6.12 -4.56 -8.58
N SER A 79 5.32 -5.01 -9.52
CA SER A 79 5.55 -4.77 -10.95
C SER A 79 5.11 -3.38 -11.43
N GLY A 80 4.55 -2.56 -10.54
CA GLY A 80 3.97 -1.25 -10.87
C GLY A 80 4.97 -0.16 -11.19
N GLY A 81 6.24 -0.38 -10.87
CA GLY A 81 7.31 0.61 -11.08
C GLY A 81 7.35 1.66 -9.96
N LEU A 82 7.22 2.93 -10.32
CA LEU A 82 7.33 4.05 -9.40
C LEU A 82 6.06 4.92 -9.42
N GLU A 83 5.70 5.49 -8.27
CA GLU A 83 4.54 6.36 -8.08
C GLU A 83 4.91 7.53 -7.16
N THR A 84 4.26 8.68 -7.28
CA THR A 84 4.42 9.79 -6.33
C THR A 84 3.79 9.42 -4.98
N VAL A 85 4.23 10.04 -3.90
CA VAL A 85 3.60 9.87 -2.57
C VAL A 85 2.14 10.33 -2.60
N SER A 86 1.87 11.47 -3.26
CA SER A 86 0.50 11.95 -3.50
C SER A 86 -0.33 10.92 -4.25
N GLY A 87 0.20 10.34 -5.33
CA GLY A 87 -0.50 9.31 -6.11
C GLY A 87 -0.81 8.05 -5.29
N MET A 88 0.12 7.60 -4.44
CA MET A 88 -0.13 6.48 -3.52
C MET A 88 -1.22 6.82 -2.50
N ALA A 89 -1.19 8.03 -1.92
CA ALA A 89 -2.20 8.48 -0.97
C ALA A 89 -3.59 8.56 -1.62
N GLU A 90 -3.73 9.22 -2.77
CA GLU A 90 -4.98 9.36 -3.51
C GLU A 90 -5.54 8.01 -3.98
N ARG A 91 -4.65 7.10 -4.41
CA ARG A 91 -5.07 5.74 -4.80
C ARG A 91 -5.61 4.94 -3.62
N TYR A 92 -5.02 5.10 -2.44
CA TYR A 92 -5.39 4.37 -1.23
C TYR A 92 -6.52 5.03 -0.45
N ASP A 93 -6.71 6.34 -0.62
CA ASP A 93 -7.84 7.06 -0.04
C ASP A 93 -9.18 6.49 -0.52
N ASP A 94 -10.16 6.40 0.37
CA ASP A 94 -11.49 5.80 0.10
C ASP A 94 -11.45 4.34 -0.41
N ALA A 95 -10.31 3.63 -0.28
CA ALA A 95 -10.20 2.20 -0.59
C ALA A 95 -10.68 1.35 0.59
N ILE A 96 -11.09 0.12 0.31
CA ILE A 96 -11.40 -0.85 1.37
C ILE A 96 -10.12 -1.33 2.05
N ASN A 97 -10.26 -1.71 3.32
CA ASN A 97 -9.17 -2.24 4.13
C ASN A 97 -9.62 -3.48 4.93
N ALA A 98 -8.63 -4.23 5.42
CA ALA A 98 -8.80 -5.22 6.46
C ALA A 98 -8.22 -4.68 7.76
N TRP A 99 -9.06 -4.54 8.79
CA TRP A 99 -8.64 -4.04 10.09
C TRP A 99 -9.45 -4.71 11.21
N GLY A 100 -8.80 -5.00 12.33
CA GLY A 100 -9.48 -5.67 13.45
C GLY A 100 -10.01 -7.06 13.07
N ASP A 101 -9.24 -7.86 12.33
CA ASP A 101 -9.62 -9.18 11.79
C ASP A 101 -10.90 -9.12 10.91
N THR A 102 -11.16 -7.97 10.30
CA THR A 102 -12.35 -7.73 9.49
C THR A 102 -12.01 -7.07 8.17
N TRP A 103 -12.46 -7.66 7.06
CA TRP A 103 -12.52 -6.98 5.77
C TRP A 103 -13.70 -6.03 5.73
N GLY A 104 -13.52 -4.92 5.03
CA GLY A 104 -14.63 -4.07 4.68
C GLY A 104 -14.69 -2.76 5.47
N THR A 105 -13.64 -2.36 6.12
CA THR A 105 -13.44 -0.98 6.55
C THR A 105 -12.89 -0.15 5.40
N ARG A 106 -13.11 1.16 5.45
CA ARG A 106 -12.69 2.13 4.44
C ARG A 106 -11.54 2.98 4.97
N ASN A 107 -10.59 3.29 4.10
CA ASN A 107 -9.46 4.14 4.42
C ASN A 107 -9.78 5.61 4.13
N ARG A 108 -9.33 6.49 5.03
CA ARG A 108 -9.16 7.92 4.76
C ARG A 108 -7.72 8.31 5.08
N VAL A 109 -6.93 8.54 4.03
CA VAL A 109 -5.52 8.91 4.17
C VAL A 109 -5.41 10.36 4.60
N VAL A 110 -4.70 10.63 5.68
CA VAL A 110 -4.52 12.00 6.21
C VAL A 110 -3.09 12.50 6.08
N VAL A 111 -2.10 11.63 6.16
CA VAL A 111 -0.68 11.94 5.94
C VAL A 111 -0.03 10.81 5.17
N ALA A 112 0.86 11.15 4.25
CA ALA A 112 1.74 10.19 3.58
C ALA A 112 3.16 10.74 3.43
N ILE A 113 4.16 9.87 3.56
CA ILE A 113 5.57 10.16 3.29
C ILE A 113 6.18 9.08 2.40
N ASN A 114 7.28 9.38 1.72
CA ASN A 114 8.06 8.36 1.02
C ASN A 114 8.65 7.35 2.01
N GLY A 115 8.86 6.14 1.54
CA GLY A 115 9.34 5.02 2.36
C GLY A 115 10.83 4.71 2.19
N SER A 116 11.13 3.43 1.98
CA SER A 116 12.49 2.90 1.91
C SER A 116 13.23 3.29 0.62
N PHE A 117 14.54 3.10 0.65
CA PHE A 117 15.37 3.04 -0.55
C PHE A 117 14.86 1.97 -1.51
N TYR A 118 15.15 2.12 -2.79
CA TYR A 118 14.67 1.22 -3.83
C TYR A 118 15.67 1.13 -4.99
N ASN A 119 15.51 0.12 -5.81
CA ASN A 119 16.23 0.03 -7.08
C ASN A 119 15.53 0.93 -8.12
N PRO A 120 16.18 2.00 -8.61
CA PRO A 120 15.55 2.94 -9.54
C PRO A 120 15.23 2.35 -10.92
N GLU A 121 15.89 1.26 -11.32
CA GLU A 121 15.64 0.60 -12.60
C GLU A 121 14.40 -0.29 -12.57
N THR A 122 14.18 -0.97 -11.44
CA THR A 122 13.09 -1.93 -11.30
C THR A 122 11.88 -1.39 -10.52
N GLY A 123 12.07 -0.33 -9.73
CA GLY A 123 11.06 0.18 -8.80
C GLY A 123 10.84 -0.74 -7.58
N ILE A 124 11.71 -1.72 -7.34
CA ILE A 124 11.55 -2.65 -6.23
C ILE A 124 12.14 -2.04 -4.95
N PRO A 125 11.38 -1.95 -3.84
CA PRO A 125 11.88 -1.49 -2.56
C PRO A 125 13.04 -2.34 -2.05
N HIS A 126 14.01 -1.73 -1.37
CA HIS A 126 14.99 -2.46 -0.59
C HIS A 126 14.38 -2.86 0.76
N GLY A 127 14.69 -4.07 1.21
CA GLY A 127 14.12 -4.65 2.41
C GLY A 127 12.67 -5.13 2.23
N GLY A 128 12.10 -5.73 3.26
CA GLY A 128 10.73 -6.22 3.25
C GLY A 128 9.70 -5.09 3.39
N VAL A 129 8.51 -5.33 2.87
CA VAL A 129 7.35 -4.45 3.01
C VAL A 129 6.13 -5.29 3.34
N ILE A 130 5.44 -4.92 4.42
CA ILE A 130 4.16 -5.51 4.81
C ILE A 130 3.10 -4.43 4.67
N HIS A 131 2.01 -4.75 4.01
CA HIS A 131 0.85 -3.89 3.80
C HIS A 131 -0.43 -4.61 4.19
N SER A 132 -1.23 -4.05 5.08
CA SER A 132 -2.47 -4.64 5.61
C SER A 132 -2.29 -6.12 6.05
N GLY A 133 -1.20 -6.42 6.75
CA GLY A 133 -0.86 -7.78 7.18
C GLY A 133 -0.32 -8.70 6.07
N TRP A 134 -0.27 -8.26 4.81
CA TRP A 134 0.28 -9.00 3.70
C TRP A 134 1.73 -8.67 3.42
N TYR A 135 2.50 -9.66 2.99
CA TYR A 135 3.81 -9.40 2.39
C TYR A 135 3.65 -8.80 1.00
N SER A 136 3.87 -7.51 0.87
CA SER A 136 4.07 -6.89 -0.44
C SER A 136 5.42 -7.31 -1.01
N LYS A 137 6.47 -7.28 -0.18
CA LYS A 137 7.79 -7.78 -0.52
C LYS A 137 8.34 -8.64 0.61
N TRP A 138 8.94 -9.76 0.25
CA TRP A 138 9.65 -10.68 1.13
C TRP A 138 10.86 -10.02 1.81
N PHE A 139 11.16 -10.44 3.05
CA PHE A 139 12.38 -10.02 3.76
C PHE A 139 13.55 -10.96 3.40
N ASP A 140 13.97 -10.92 2.14
CA ASP A 140 14.95 -11.84 1.55
C ASP A 140 16.35 -11.29 1.48
N GLU A 141 16.52 -10.02 1.79
CA GLU A 141 17.77 -9.34 1.57
C GLU A 141 18.27 -8.64 2.78
N LEU A 142 19.48 -8.86 2.96
CA LEU A 142 20.35 -7.83 3.35
C LEU A 142 20.17 -7.31 4.74
N SER A 143 21.12 -7.60 5.37
CA SER A 143 21.66 -6.59 6.23
C SER A 143 20.89 -6.37 7.50
N GLY A 144 21.60 -6.12 8.46
CA GLY A 144 21.26 -5.85 9.79
C GLY A 144 20.13 -4.83 10.06
N ILE A 145 19.44 -4.29 9.04
CA ILE A 145 18.33 -3.36 9.27
C ILE A 145 17.12 -3.82 8.50
N SER A 146 16.07 -4.19 9.24
CA SER A 146 14.79 -4.57 8.64
C SER A 146 13.80 -3.42 8.58
N GLY A 147 13.79 -2.54 9.56
CA GLY A 147 13.00 -1.33 9.52
C GLY A 147 12.09 -1.10 10.71
N LEU A 148 11.07 -0.30 10.47
CA LEU A 148 10.00 -0.03 11.42
C LEU A 148 8.82 -0.94 11.12
N SER A 149 8.27 -1.52 12.18
CA SER A 149 7.07 -2.34 12.14
C SER A 149 5.99 -1.76 13.05
N TRP A 150 4.75 -1.82 12.58
CA TRP A 150 3.56 -1.43 13.33
C TRP A 150 2.59 -2.62 13.40
N LYS A 151 2.07 -2.87 14.60
CA LYS A 151 1.21 -4.01 14.89
C LYS A 151 -0.25 -3.60 15.05
N GLU A 152 -1.13 -4.56 14.93
CA GLU A 152 -2.57 -4.37 15.09
C GLU A 152 -2.95 -3.88 16.50
N ASP A 153 -2.16 -4.18 17.52
CA ASP A 153 -2.32 -3.71 18.90
C ASP A 153 -1.75 -2.28 19.12
N HIS A 154 -1.43 -1.55 18.05
CA HIS A 154 -0.84 -0.20 18.02
C HIS A 154 0.60 -0.11 18.55
N ASN A 155 1.23 -1.23 18.84
CA ASN A 155 2.65 -1.23 19.16
C ASN A 155 3.50 -1.00 17.92
N VAL A 156 4.51 -0.16 18.06
CA VAL A 156 5.51 0.13 17.06
C VAL A 156 6.87 -0.24 17.59
N PHE A 157 7.71 -0.81 16.74
CA PHE A 157 9.08 -1.15 17.12
C PHE A 157 10.04 -1.04 15.93
N LEU A 158 11.33 -0.89 16.22
CA LEU A 158 12.42 -1.01 15.28
C LEU A 158 13.02 -2.41 15.36
N GLY A 159 13.27 -3.03 14.22
CA GLY A 159 13.82 -4.37 14.17
C GLY A 159 14.91 -4.53 13.13
N GLN A 160 15.83 -5.44 13.40
CA GLN A 160 16.93 -5.82 12.50
C GLN A 160 16.95 -7.32 12.26
N CYS A 161 17.65 -7.73 11.21
CA CYS A 161 17.98 -9.13 10.93
C CYS A 161 16.76 -10.05 10.86
N VAL A 162 15.74 -9.58 10.17
CA VAL A 162 14.52 -10.36 9.96
C VAL A 162 14.72 -11.36 8.85
N TYR A 163 14.34 -12.60 9.10
CA TYR A 163 14.45 -13.71 8.16
C TYR A 163 13.16 -14.52 8.14
N HIS A 164 12.91 -15.15 7.01
CA HIS A 164 11.87 -16.15 6.84
C HIS A 164 12.50 -17.54 7.02
N ARG A 165 12.14 -18.24 8.07
CA ARG A 165 12.56 -19.62 8.28
C ARG A 165 11.76 -20.54 7.37
N PRO A 166 12.41 -21.40 6.57
CA PRO A 166 11.72 -22.30 5.65
C PRO A 166 10.65 -23.15 6.33
N GLU A 167 10.97 -23.74 7.48
CA GLU A 167 10.06 -24.60 8.25
C GLU A 167 8.83 -23.87 8.81
N LYS A 168 8.79 -22.53 8.71
CA LYS A 168 7.68 -21.68 9.16
C LYS A 168 6.87 -21.09 8.00
N GLN A 169 7.33 -21.29 6.79
CA GLN A 169 6.66 -20.86 5.56
C GLN A 169 5.98 -22.08 4.93
N VAL A 170 4.75 -22.35 5.32
CA VAL A 170 4.15 -23.66 5.08
C VAL A 170 2.74 -23.55 4.51
N LEU A 171 2.51 -24.26 3.41
CA LEU A 171 1.19 -24.64 2.92
C LEU A 171 0.78 -25.94 3.60
N THR A 172 -0.40 -25.98 4.17
CA THR A 172 -1.00 -27.17 4.77
C THR A 172 -2.30 -27.51 4.05
N ASN A 173 -2.47 -28.73 3.57
CA ASN A 173 -3.77 -29.27 3.20
C ASN A 173 -4.52 -29.60 4.51
N LEU A 174 -5.60 -28.87 4.81
CA LEU A 174 -6.32 -29.02 6.06
C LEU A 174 -7.18 -30.29 6.14
N THR A 175 -7.40 -30.95 4.99
CA THR A 175 -8.13 -32.21 4.90
C THR A 175 -7.24 -33.39 5.24
N THR A 176 -6.02 -33.44 4.68
CA THR A 176 -5.08 -34.55 4.88
C THR A 176 -4.08 -34.31 6.02
N GLY A 177 -3.82 -33.06 6.36
CA GLY A 177 -2.78 -32.65 7.29
C GLY A 177 -1.38 -32.58 6.68
N ASP A 178 -1.24 -32.89 5.39
CA ASP A 178 0.05 -32.84 4.69
C ASP A 178 0.55 -31.40 4.55
N ARG A 179 1.88 -31.24 4.47
CA ARG A 179 2.54 -29.95 4.48
C ARG A 179 3.57 -29.82 3.37
N MET A 180 3.66 -28.62 2.78
CA MET A 180 4.62 -28.26 1.74
C MET A 180 5.26 -26.91 2.06
N GLU A 181 6.57 -26.78 1.82
CA GLU A 181 7.29 -25.54 2.05
C GLU A 181 6.93 -24.48 0.99
N ILE A 182 6.72 -23.24 1.42
CA ILE A 182 6.61 -22.05 0.56
C ILE A 182 7.99 -21.40 0.48
N HIS A 183 8.61 -21.41 -0.69
CA HIS A 183 10.00 -20.98 -0.90
C HIS A 183 10.16 -19.47 -1.10
N GLY A 184 9.06 -18.75 -1.28
CA GLY A 184 9.09 -17.30 -1.47
C GLY A 184 7.72 -16.68 -1.61
N ILE A 185 7.67 -15.36 -1.48
CA ILE A 185 6.45 -14.56 -1.60
C ILE A 185 6.71 -13.43 -2.61
N ASN A 186 5.76 -13.23 -3.52
CA ASN A 186 5.78 -12.16 -4.51
C ASN A 186 7.09 -12.08 -5.32
N THR A 187 7.64 -13.22 -5.67
CA THR A 187 8.81 -13.35 -6.54
C THR A 187 8.51 -14.35 -7.67
N ARG A 188 9.32 -14.39 -8.70
CA ARG A 188 9.16 -15.38 -9.76
C ARG A 188 9.65 -16.74 -9.27
N PRO A 189 8.88 -17.83 -9.47
CA PRO A 189 9.31 -19.16 -9.05
C PRO A 189 10.56 -19.58 -9.82
N ARG A 190 11.52 -20.14 -9.10
CA ARG A 190 12.63 -20.91 -9.69
C ARG A 190 12.19 -22.36 -9.81
N ARG A 191 12.96 -23.15 -10.57
CA ARG A 191 12.68 -24.57 -10.73
C ARG A 191 12.59 -25.27 -9.36
N ASP A 192 11.60 -26.11 -9.21
CA ASP A 192 11.32 -26.91 -8.00
C ASP A 192 11.02 -26.08 -6.75
N GLN A 193 10.51 -24.85 -6.93
CA GLN A 193 10.06 -23.97 -5.86
C GLN A 193 8.56 -23.71 -5.92
N LEU A 194 7.94 -23.66 -4.75
CA LEU A 194 6.59 -23.18 -4.55
C LEU A 194 6.63 -21.71 -4.09
N ILE A 195 5.97 -20.83 -4.82
CA ILE A 195 5.90 -19.38 -4.51
C ILE A 195 4.46 -18.99 -4.23
N LEU A 196 4.26 -18.22 -3.18
CA LEU A 196 2.99 -17.58 -2.88
C LEU A 196 2.95 -16.20 -3.56
N LEU A 197 1.95 -15.98 -4.41
CA LEU A 197 1.69 -14.69 -5.05
C LEU A 197 0.44 -14.07 -4.45
N THR A 198 0.57 -12.84 -3.97
CA THR A 198 -0.52 -12.03 -3.41
C THR A 198 -0.96 -10.96 -4.42
N PRO A 199 -2.08 -10.26 -4.20
CA PRO A 199 -2.49 -9.13 -5.05
C PRO A 199 -1.44 -8.03 -5.20
N GLN A 200 -0.49 -7.92 -4.25
CA GLN A 200 0.61 -6.97 -4.32
C GLN A 200 1.77 -7.41 -5.24
N PHE A 201 1.75 -8.62 -5.75
CA PHE A 201 2.72 -9.05 -6.77
C PHE A 201 2.45 -8.37 -8.11
N ASP A 202 1.29 -8.67 -8.69
CA ASP A 202 0.79 -8.11 -9.94
C ASP A 202 -0.72 -8.39 -10.05
N ARG A 203 -1.34 -7.95 -11.16
CA ARG A 203 -2.70 -8.32 -11.53
C ARG A 203 -2.89 -9.83 -11.81
N ASP A 204 -1.80 -10.51 -12.13
CA ASP A 204 -1.77 -11.94 -12.46
C ASP A 204 -0.41 -12.58 -12.13
N SER A 205 -0.30 -13.89 -12.21
CA SER A 205 0.88 -14.68 -11.85
C SER A 205 2.11 -14.46 -12.74
N LYS A 206 1.98 -13.77 -13.86
CA LYS A 206 3.05 -13.59 -14.88
C LYS A 206 3.68 -14.88 -15.37
N ARG A 207 2.94 -15.97 -15.36
CA ARG A 207 3.39 -17.25 -15.86
C ARG A 207 3.29 -17.30 -17.38
N GLU A 208 4.42 -17.40 -18.06
CA GLU A 208 4.50 -17.36 -19.52
C GLU A 208 4.50 -18.76 -20.18
N SER A 209 4.94 -19.80 -19.44
CA SER A 209 5.15 -21.12 -19.99
C SER A 209 4.69 -22.24 -19.05
N LYS A 210 5.50 -23.30 -18.94
CA LYS A 210 5.24 -24.46 -18.09
C LYS A 210 5.10 -24.07 -16.62
N GLY A 211 4.35 -24.86 -15.89
CA GLY A 211 4.15 -24.70 -14.46
C GLY A 211 2.69 -24.85 -14.08
N ILE A 212 2.44 -24.74 -12.81
CA ILE A 212 1.12 -24.82 -12.19
C ILE A 212 0.84 -23.57 -11.40
N ASP A 213 -0.39 -23.10 -11.48
CA ASP A 213 -0.95 -22.09 -10.60
C ASP A 213 -2.17 -22.67 -9.90
N VAL A 214 -2.21 -22.54 -8.58
CA VAL A 214 -3.38 -22.89 -7.76
C VAL A 214 -3.96 -21.60 -7.19
N LEU A 215 -5.19 -21.26 -7.63
CA LEU A 215 -5.91 -20.11 -7.14
C LEU A 215 -6.64 -20.47 -5.85
N VAL A 216 -6.36 -19.74 -4.79
CA VAL A 216 -6.95 -19.97 -3.45
C VAL A 216 -7.74 -18.73 -3.03
N GLU A 217 -9.04 -18.88 -2.79
CA GLU A 217 -9.89 -17.85 -2.19
C GLU A 217 -9.72 -17.89 -0.68
N LEU A 218 -9.44 -16.74 -0.08
CA LEU A 218 -9.23 -16.62 1.36
C LEU A 218 -10.55 -16.58 2.12
N THR A 219 -10.64 -17.31 3.22
CA THR A 219 -11.84 -17.39 4.06
C THR A 219 -11.86 -16.37 5.20
N ARG A 220 -10.76 -15.66 5.40
CA ARG A 220 -10.61 -14.59 6.40
C ARG A 220 -9.60 -13.56 5.93
N PRO A 221 -9.52 -12.38 6.59
CA PRO A 221 -8.50 -11.38 6.27
C PRO A 221 -7.10 -11.95 6.29
N ALA A 222 -6.29 -11.48 5.37
CA ALA A 222 -4.90 -11.85 5.29
C ALA A 222 -4.11 -11.07 6.31
N MET A 223 -3.60 -11.76 7.29
CA MET A 223 -2.72 -11.17 8.31
C MET A 223 -1.59 -12.11 8.62
N LEU A 224 -0.44 -11.56 8.95
CA LEU A 224 0.65 -12.33 9.53
C LEU A 224 0.25 -12.77 10.93
N MET A 225 0.21 -14.06 11.14
CA MET A 225 -0.22 -14.62 12.42
C MET A 225 0.88 -15.45 13.04
N PRO A 226 1.06 -15.35 14.37
CA PRO A 226 1.92 -16.28 15.08
C PRO A 226 1.34 -17.69 14.98
N TYR A 227 2.22 -18.68 14.92
CA TYR A 227 1.82 -20.07 15.02
C TYR A 227 1.03 -20.32 16.34
N PRO A 228 -0.06 -21.09 16.37
CA PRO A 228 -0.59 -21.94 15.29
C PRO A 228 -1.59 -21.23 14.35
N HIS A 229 -1.74 -19.95 14.45
CA HIS A 229 -2.65 -19.21 13.58
C HIS A 229 -2.15 -19.22 12.15
N MET A 230 -3.06 -19.46 11.21
CA MET A 230 -2.77 -19.47 9.78
C MET A 230 -3.89 -18.79 9.02
N VAL A 231 -3.56 -18.23 7.88
CA VAL A 231 -4.54 -17.74 6.92
C VAL A 231 -5.13 -18.94 6.19
N THR A 232 -6.45 -19.06 6.20
CA THR A 232 -7.14 -20.19 5.58
C THR A 232 -7.77 -19.79 4.25
N GLY A 233 -7.91 -20.76 3.35
CA GLY A 233 -8.53 -20.55 2.05
C GLY A 233 -9.06 -21.85 1.47
N ILE A 234 -9.79 -21.69 0.34
CA ILE A 234 -10.35 -22.80 -0.45
C ILE A 234 -9.73 -22.77 -1.85
N VAL A 235 -9.24 -23.91 -2.32
CA VAL A 235 -8.73 -24.06 -3.69
C VAL A 235 -9.89 -23.89 -4.67
N ARG A 236 -9.80 -22.90 -5.56
CA ARG A 236 -10.84 -22.58 -6.53
C ARG A 236 -10.53 -23.07 -7.92
N GLU A 237 -9.27 -23.06 -8.30
CA GLU A 237 -8.84 -23.48 -9.65
C GLU A 237 -7.42 -24.02 -9.57
N ILE A 238 -7.14 -25.09 -10.31
CA ILE A 238 -5.81 -25.62 -10.55
C ILE A 238 -5.50 -25.53 -12.05
N ARG A 239 -4.61 -24.61 -12.42
CA ARG A 239 -4.28 -24.33 -13.82
C ARG A 239 -2.89 -24.85 -14.18
N ILE A 240 -2.86 -25.91 -14.98
CA ILE A 240 -1.61 -26.53 -15.49
C ILE A 240 -1.27 -25.96 -16.89
N ALA A 241 -2.27 -25.52 -17.65
CA ALA A 241 -2.09 -24.98 -18.99
C ALA A 241 -1.26 -23.68 -19.00
N PRO A 242 -0.56 -23.35 -20.10
CA PRO A 242 0.11 -22.07 -20.26
C PRO A 242 -0.84 -20.89 -20.06
N GLY A 243 -0.31 -19.79 -19.53
CA GLY A 243 -1.03 -18.56 -19.28
C GLY A 243 -1.01 -18.14 -17.81
N SER A 244 -1.19 -16.86 -17.59
CA SER A 244 -1.20 -16.26 -16.27
C SER A 244 -2.57 -16.41 -15.59
N THR A 245 -2.56 -16.59 -14.28
CA THR A 245 -3.76 -16.64 -13.44
C THR A 245 -3.99 -15.27 -12.81
N PRO A 246 -5.14 -14.62 -13.03
CA PRO A 246 -5.50 -13.39 -12.33
C PRO A 246 -5.48 -13.57 -10.81
N ILE A 247 -5.07 -12.54 -10.07
CA ILE A 247 -5.00 -12.55 -8.61
C ILE A 247 -5.98 -11.52 -8.04
N PRO A 248 -7.25 -11.91 -7.77
CA PRO A 248 -8.19 -11.02 -7.11
C PRO A 248 -7.74 -10.66 -5.69
N PHE A 249 -8.20 -9.53 -5.18
CA PHE A 249 -7.78 -9.00 -3.88
C PHE A 249 -8.06 -9.93 -2.69
N ASP A 250 -9.04 -10.79 -2.80
CA ASP A 250 -9.44 -11.79 -1.81
C ASP A 250 -8.87 -13.20 -2.10
N HIS A 251 -7.91 -13.30 -3.01
CA HIS A 251 -7.27 -14.55 -3.40
C HIS A 251 -5.74 -14.45 -3.30
N VAL A 252 -5.13 -15.62 -3.31
CA VAL A 252 -3.69 -15.79 -3.56
C VAL A 252 -3.48 -16.85 -4.63
N VAL A 253 -2.31 -16.87 -5.24
CA VAL A 253 -1.89 -17.91 -6.18
C VAL A 253 -0.67 -18.64 -5.63
N LEU A 254 -0.75 -19.94 -5.54
CA LEU A 254 0.39 -20.81 -5.30
C LEU A 254 0.97 -21.20 -6.66
N SER A 255 2.16 -20.74 -6.98
CA SER A 255 2.78 -20.91 -8.29
C SER A 255 4.08 -21.72 -8.20
N GLY A 256 4.22 -22.70 -9.08
CA GLY A 256 5.40 -23.57 -9.13
C GLY A 256 5.69 -24.09 -10.54
N TRP A 257 6.87 -24.69 -10.71
CA TRP A 257 7.23 -25.43 -11.91
C TRP A 257 8.37 -26.41 -11.63
N GLY A 258 8.50 -27.41 -12.53
CA GLY A 258 9.43 -28.53 -12.34
C GLY A 258 8.79 -29.65 -11.52
N ASP A 259 9.50 -30.23 -10.57
CA ASP A 259 8.97 -31.30 -9.71
C ASP A 259 7.83 -30.80 -8.81
N THR A 260 7.76 -29.49 -8.56
CA THR A 260 6.67 -28.85 -7.80
C THR A 260 5.31 -29.01 -8.49
N ASP A 261 5.26 -29.09 -9.83
CA ASP A 261 4.00 -29.25 -10.56
C ASP A 261 3.32 -30.56 -10.19
N ASP A 262 4.07 -31.68 -10.25
CA ASP A 262 3.56 -33.00 -9.93
C ASP A 262 3.20 -33.11 -8.43
N GLN A 263 3.99 -32.47 -7.56
CA GLN A 263 3.72 -32.44 -6.14
C GLN A 263 2.44 -31.70 -5.81
N LEU A 264 2.20 -30.51 -6.40
CA LEU A 264 0.98 -29.73 -6.16
C LEU A 264 -0.28 -30.42 -6.64
N VAL A 265 -0.23 -31.09 -7.81
CA VAL A 265 -1.37 -31.89 -8.34
C VAL A 265 -1.72 -33.07 -7.45
N GLN A 266 -0.73 -33.69 -6.81
CA GLN A 266 -0.95 -34.77 -5.85
C GLN A 266 -1.40 -34.26 -4.48
N PHE A 267 -1.00 -33.04 -4.14
CA PHE A 267 -1.22 -32.44 -2.84
C PHE A 267 -2.58 -31.75 -2.70
N LEU A 268 -3.12 -31.16 -3.79
CA LEU A 268 -4.35 -30.36 -3.78
C LEU A 268 -5.33 -30.81 -4.87
N THR A 269 -6.60 -30.69 -4.53
CA THR A 269 -7.75 -30.74 -5.45
C THR A 269 -8.62 -29.51 -5.29
N GLU A 270 -9.39 -29.17 -6.33
CA GLU A 270 -10.37 -28.07 -6.23
C GLU A 270 -11.40 -28.36 -5.15
N GLY A 271 -11.66 -27.37 -4.32
CA GLY A 271 -12.51 -27.50 -3.14
C GLY A 271 -11.76 -27.79 -1.84
N ASP A 272 -10.49 -28.18 -1.89
CA ASP A 272 -9.71 -28.42 -0.68
C ASP A 272 -9.56 -27.15 0.16
N ALA A 273 -9.68 -27.33 1.48
CA ALA A 273 -9.34 -26.30 2.44
C ALA A 273 -7.82 -26.31 2.69
N VAL A 274 -7.21 -25.16 2.62
CA VAL A 274 -5.77 -24.98 2.85
C VAL A 274 -5.48 -23.96 3.94
N GLY A 275 -4.32 -24.12 4.60
CA GLY A 275 -3.78 -23.19 5.56
C GLY A 275 -2.41 -22.68 5.08
N LEU A 276 -2.22 -21.37 5.17
CA LEU A 276 -0.99 -20.67 4.84
C LEU A 276 -0.38 -20.16 6.14
N SER A 277 0.76 -20.69 6.53
CA SER A 277 1.53 -20.24 7.69
C SER A 277 2.75 -19.46 7.20
N LEU A 278 2.82 -18.19 7.55
CA LEU A 278 3.86 -17.27 7.13
C LEU A 278 4.39 -16.57 8.39
N GLU A 279 5.51 -17.02 8.90
CA GLU A 279 6.08 -16.47 10.13
C GLU A 279 7.39 -15.76 9.85
N ILE A 280 7.50 -14.53 10.29
CA ILE A 280 8.77 -13.80 10.32
C ILE A 280 9.47 -14.17 11.62
N THR A 281 10.72 -14.61 11.52
CA THR A 281 11.53 -14.91 12.68
C THR A 281 12.91 -14.28 12.56
N HIS A 282 13.37 -13.76 13.67
CA HIS A 282 14.74 -13.34 13.83
C HIS A 282 15.67 -14.56 14.00
N LEU A 283 16.85 -14.51 13.36
CA LEU A 283 17.79 -15.63 13.37
C LEU A 283 19.15 -15.33 13.99
N ASP A 284 19.57 -14.07 13.99
CA ASP A 284 20.90 -13.72 14.39
C ASP A 284 20.97 -13.28 15.85
N LYS A 285 21.79 -13.96 16.64
CA LYS A 285 21.98 -13.68 18.07
C LYS A 285 22.69 -12.34 18.33
N ASP A 286 23.47 -11.89 17.35
CA ASP A 286 24.29 -10.68 17.46
C ASP A 286 23.60 -9.44 16.92
N CYS A 287 22.38 -9.57 16.40
CA CYS A 287 21.59 -8.42 15.95
C CYS A 287 21.13 -7.56 17.11
N LYS A 288 21.39 -6.27 16.97
CA LYS A 288 20.80 -5.24 17.81
C LYS A 288 19.31 -5.07 17.43
N TYR A 289 18.51 -4.59 18.37
CA TYR A 289 17.12 -4.20 18.13
C TYR A 289 16.25 -5.34 17.60
N ALA A 290 16.52 -6.55 18.02
CA ALA A 290 15.79 -7.73 17.62
C ALA A 290 14.74 -8.08 18.67
N GLU A 291 13.49 -8.04 18.24
CA GLU A 291 12.33 -8.50 19.03
C GLU A 291 11.64 -9.64 18.25
N PRO A 292 12.14 -10.89 18.38
CA PRO A 292 11.74 -12.00 17.50
C PRO A 292 10.23 -12.26 17.49
N GLU A 293 9.58 -12.13 18.64
CA GLU A 293 8.15 -12.42 18.79
C GLU A 293 7.26 -11.28 18.30
N GLU A 294 7.80 -10.08 18.17
CA GLU A 294 7.06 -8.89 17.78
C GLU A 294 6.67 -8.90 16.30
N TRP A 295 7.51 -9.49 15.44
CA TRP A 295 7.28 -9.52 13.99
C TRP A 295 6.07 -10.35 13.56
N THR A 296 5.64 -11.30 14.34
CA THR A 296 4.58 -12.25 13.98
C THR A 296 3.20 -11.59 13.87
N LYS A 297 3.02 -10.38 14.41
CA LYS A 297 1.76 -9.62 14.38
C LYS A 297 1.90 -8.30 13.67
N THR A 298 2.88 -8.19 12.79
CA THR A 298 3.09 -6.98 12.01
C THR A 298 1.94 -6.75 11.03
N TYR A 299 1.31 -5.59 11.14
CA TYR A 299 0.27 -5.14 10.22
C TYR A 299 0.87 -4.37 9.05
N SER A 300 1.77 -3.43 9.32
CA SER A 300 2.53 -2.73 8.28
C SER A 300 4.01 -2.58 8.65
N SER A 301 4.86 -2.51 7.65
CA SER A 301 6.30 -2.37 7.82
C SER A 301 6.93 -1.63 6.66
N VAL A 302 7.96 -0.84 6.97
CA VAL A 302 8.81 -0.16 5.99
C VAL A 302 10.27 -0.32 6.40
N ALA A 303 11.12 -0.67 5.44
CA ALA A 303 12.56 -0.74 5.69
C ALA A 303 13.19 0.66 5.76
N GLY A 304 14.23 0.78 6.57
CA GLY A 304 15.08 1.96 6.65
C GLY A 304 16.55 1.57 6.55
N ASN A 305 17.44 2.54 6.61
CA ASN A 305 18.88 2.26 6.49
C ASN A 305 19.70 2.57 7.75
N ILE A 306 19.23 3.45 8.60
CA ILE A 306 19.94 3.85 9.82
C ILE A 306 18.93 4.02 10.96
N ILE A 307 19.06 3.20 11.98
CA ILE A 307 18.44 3.46 13.28
C ILE A 307 19.33 4.47 13.97
N PHE A 308 18.91 5.74 14.01
CA PHE A 308 19.71 6.83 14.53
C PHE A 308 19.44 7.13 16.01
N LEU A 309 18.28 6.68 16.53
CA LEU A 309 17.87 6.85 17.90
C LEU A 309 17.28 5.55 18.44
N TYR A 310 17.75 5.11 19.60
CA TYR A 310 17.27 3.90 20.27
C TYR A 310 17.37 4.05 21.79
N GLU A 311 16.32 3.72 22.53
CA GLU A 311 16.24 3.92 24.00
C GLU A 311 16.64 5.34 24.43
N GLY A 312 16.25 6.35 23.67
CA GLY A 312 16.60 7.76 23.93
C GLY A 312 18.08 8.10 23.73
N LYS A 313 18.89 7.20 23.16
CA LYS A 313 20.31 7.40 22.87
C LYS A 313 20.54 7.51 21.37
N ILE A 314 21.24 8.56 20.95
CA ILE A 314 21.71 8.69 19.58
C ILE A 314 22.73 7.58 19.33
N GLN A 315 22.53 6.84 18.24
CA GLN A 315 23.37 5.70 17.89
C GLN A 315 24.59 6.14 17.07
N GLU A 316 25.63 5.33 17.07
CA GLU A 316 26.78 5.49 16.19
C GLU A 316 26.46 4.94 14.79
N PHE A 317 26.79 5.67 13.76
CA PHE A 317 26.63 5.27 12.38
C PHE A 317 27.82 5.72 11.54
N ALA A 318 28.27 4.83 10.64
CA ALA A 318 29.47 5.02 9.83
C ALA A 318 29.19 5.24 8.33
N GLN A 319 27.91 5.27 7.92
CA GLN A 319 27.56 5.43 6.52
C GLN A 319 27.94 6.81 5.99
N ALA A 320 28.65 6.88 4.86
CA ALA A 320 29.14 8.13 4.28
C ALA A 320 28.03 9.16 4.03
N GLY A 321 26.83 8.72 3.66
CA GLY A 321 25.69 9.61 3.46
C GLY A 321 25.09 10.19 4.76
N ALA A 322 25.50 9.68 5.92
CA ALA A 322 24.98 10.15 7.20
C ALA A 322 25.55 11.50 7.63
N VAL A 323 26.79 11.82 7.22
CA VAL A 323 27.52 13.03 7.61
C VAL A 323 27.31 14.21 6.66
N VAL A 324 26.58 14.02 5.57
CA VAL A 324 26.29 15.07 4.58
C VAL A 324 24.88 15.61 4.81
N GLN A 325 24.73 16.95 4.70
CA GLN A 325 23.44 17.60 4.77
C GLN A 325 22.65 17.33 3.49
N HIS A 326 21.48 16.72 3.66
CA HIS A 326 20.54 16.38 2.59
C HIS A 326 19.10 16.58 3.05
N PRO A 327 18.13 16.68 2.12
CA PRO A 327 16.74 16.40 2.47
C PRO A 327 16.62 15.04 3.14
N ARG A 328 15.82 14.94 4.19
CA ARG A 328 15.67 13.72 4.98
C ARG A 328 14.21 13.34 5.13
N THR A 329 13.97 12.04 5.20
CA THR A 329 12.70 11.47 5.64
C THR A 329 12.99 10.49 6.77
N ALA A 330 12.20 10.56 7.83
CA ALA A 330 12.37 9.69 8.98
C ALA A 330 11.03 9.38 9.64
N ILE A 331 11.00 8.28 10.38
CA ILE A 331 9.97 7.99 11.36
C ILE A 331 10.66 7.90 12.72
N CYS A 332 10.12 8.62 13.70
CA CYS A 332 10.56 8.48 15.08
C CYS A 332 9.32 8.39 16.00
N TYR A 333 9.51 7.88 17.20
CA TYR A 333 8.40 7.73 18.14
C TYR A 333 8.86 7.76 19.60
N ASN A 334 7.90 7.97 20.47
CA ASN A 334 8.00 7.78 21.91
C ASN A 334 6.79 6.98 22.43
N GLN A 335 6.54 7.02 23.72
CA GLN A 335 5.42 6.31 24.32
C GLN A 335 4.07 6.85 23.83
N ASP A 336 3.96 8.18 23.58
CA ASP A 336 2.70 8.87 23.31
C ASP A 336 2.43 9.05 21.82
N TYR A 337 3.47 9.28 21.01
CA TYR A 337 3.33 9.70 19.61
C TYR A 337 4.24 8.93 18.65
N ILE A 338 3.74 8.78 17.42
CA ILE A 338 4.56 8.40 16.25
C ILE A 338 4.67 9.64 15.36
N TYR A 339 5.88 9.98 14.92
CA TYR A 339 6.17 11.16 14.11
C TYR A 339 6.65 10.76 12.72
N PHE A 340 6.04 11.34 11.69
CA PHE A 340 6.59 11.40 10.35
C PHE A 340 7.34 12.71 10.21
N VAL A 341 8.59 12.65 9.79
CA VAL A 341 9.49 13.80 9.68
C VAL A 341 10.04 13.89 8.28
N VAL A 342 9.84 15.04 7.63
CA VAL A 342 10.47 15.38 6.35
C VAL A 342 11.23 16.68 6.51
N VAL A 343 12.49 16.69 6.12
CA VAL A 343 13.36 17.88 6.13
C VAL A 343 13.69 18.25 4.69
N ASP A 344 13.41 19.49 4.30
CA ASP A 344 13.86 20.04 3.02
C ASP A 344 15.36 20.25 3.01
N GLY A 345 15.95 20.34 1.82
CA GLY A 345 17.39 20.58 1.70
C GLY A 345 17.83 20.90 0.27
N ARG A 346 19.15 21.10 0.10
CA ARG A 346 19.79 21.46 -1.17
C ARG A 346 19.43 22.86 -1.70
N ASP A 347 18.96 23.73 -0.83
CA ASP A 347 18.68 25.15 -1.12
C ASP A 347 19.24 26.00 0.01
N ASP A 348 20.43 26.58 -0.19
CA ASP A 348 21.16 27.34 0.82
C ASP A 348 20.40 28.58 1.34
N ALA A 349 19.47 29.09 0.56
CA ALA A 349 18.66 30.24 0.94
C ALA A 349 17.37 29.84 1.70
N TYR A 350 16.93 28.58 1.55
CA TYR A 350 15.66 28.11 2.09
C TYR A 350 15.84 27.00 3.13
N SER A 351 16.50 25.91 2.75
CA SER A 351 16.80 24.78 3.64
C SER A 351 17.99 24.01 3.10
N VAL A 352 19.07 23.92 3.88
CA VAL A 352 20.30 23.21 3.48
C VAL A 352 20.14 21.71 3.63
N GLY A 353 19.25 21.26 4.51
CA GLY A 353 19.07 19.87 4.90
C GLY A 353 19.83 19.51 6.18
N MET A 354 19.76 18.25 6.56
CA MET A 354 20.38 17.74 7.79
C MET A 354 21.28 16.55 7.52
N THR A 355 22.37 16.47 8.32
CA THR A 355 23.06 15.21 8.57
C THR A 355 22.14 14.27 9.38
N VAL A 356 22.45 12.99 9.44
CA VAL A 356 21.66 12.07 10.28
C VAL A 356 21.81 12.39 11.77
N LEU A 357 22.96 12.94 12.18
CA LEU A 357 23.16 13.37 13.57
C LEU A 357 22.28 14.58 13.92
N GLU A 358 22.17 15.58 13.05
CA GLU A 358 21.29 16.74 13.24
C GLU A 358 19.82 16.29 13.28
N LEU A 359 19.42 15.36 12.41
CA LEU A 359 18.10 14.76 12.42
C LEU A 359 17.80 14.00 13.72
N ALA A 360 18.77 13.21 14.22
CA ALA A 360 18.66 12.51 15.49
C ALA A 360 18.50 13.46 16.67
N SER A 361 19.30 14.54 16.70
CA SER A 361 19.21 15.59 17.72
C SER A 361 17.86 16.28 17.67
N PHE A 362 17.38 16.65 16.48
CA PHE A 362 16.06 17.24 16.29
C PHE A 362 14.94 16.32 16.81
N CYS A 363 14.93 15.05 16.43
CA CYS A 363 13.92 14.10 16.88
C CYS A 363 13.93 13.93 18.42
N LYS A 364 15.13 13.86 19.01
CA LYS A 364 15.32 13.71 20.45
C LYS A 364 14.92 14.97 21.24
N GLU A 365 15.38 16.12 20.82
CA GLU A 365 15.29 17.37 21.60
C GLU A 365 13.97 18.09 21.38
N GLU A 366 13.49 18.18 20.14
CA GLU A 366 12.26 18.92 19.80
C GLU A 366 11.00 18.05 19.83
N LEU A 367 11.13 16.75 19.49
CA LEU A 367 10.00 15.83 19.44
C LEU A 367 9.95 14.87 20.65
N HIS A 368 10.98 14.89 21.49
CA HIS A 368 11.14 13.97 22.63
C HIS A 368 11.01 12.49 22.25
N ALA A 369 11.45 12.16 21.03
CA ALA A 369 11.46 10.80 20.56
C ALA A 369 12.51 9.97 21.32
N THR A 370 12.19 8.69 21.52
CA THR A 370 13.10 7.69 22.09
C THR A 370 13.66 6.75 21.05
N GLU A 371 12.95 6.60 19.94
CA GLU A 371 13.29 5.72 18.82
C GLU A 371 13.24 6.49 17.51
N GLY A 372 14.09 6.12 16.53
CA GLY A 372 14.07 6.78 15.23
C GLY A 372 14.86 6.06 14.15
N ILE A 373 14.30 6.06 12.94
CA ILE A 373 14.89 5.43 11.75
C ILE A 373 14.86 6.38 10.57
N ASN A 374 15.98 6.45 9.82
CA ASN A 374 16.07 7.20 8.58
C ASN A 374 15.59 6.35 7.40
N LEU A 375 14.74 6.95 6.59
CA LEU A 375 14.21 6.40 5.34
C LEU A 375 14.97 6.95 4.13
N ASP A 376 14.43 6.76 2.91
CA ASP A 376 15.02 7.37 1.72
C ASP A 376 14.87 8.89 1.76
N GLY A 377 15.93 9.58 1.40
CA GLY A 377 16.04 11.02 1.48
C GLY A 377 16.25 11.70 0.12
N GLY A 378 16.84 12.88 0.15
CA GLY A 378 17.14 13.63 -1.07
C GLY A 378 15.90 14.03 -1.83
N GLY A 379 15.89 13.79 -3.15
CA GLY A 379 14.76 14.10 -4.00
C GLY A 379 13.48 13.30 -3.72
N SER A 380 13.59 12.17 -2.97
CA SER A 380 12.45 11.36 -2.56
C SER A 380 11.67 11.98 -1.39
N SER A 381 12.30 12.88 -0.61
CA SER A 381 11.69 13.46 0.59
C SER A 381 10.42 14.23 0.26
N THR A 382 9.29 13.67 0.61
CA THR A 382 7.96 14.21 0.35
C THR A 382 7.05 13.95 1.53
N MET A 383 6.28 14.98 1.95
CA MET A 383 5.16 14.86 2.89
C MET A 383 3.90 15.38 2.25
N TRP A 384 2.91 14.53 2.13
CA TRP A 384 1.55 14.86 1.69
C TRP A 384 0.61 14.87 2.89
N VAL A 385 -0.27 15.88 2.97
CA VAL A 385 -1.26 16.03 4.03
C VAL A 385 -2.59 16.47 3.41
N ASN A 386 -3.65 15.71 3.61
CA ASN A 386 -5.02 16.05 3.21
C ASN A 386 -5.15 16.66 1.80
N GLY A 387 -4.47 16.10 0.80
CA GLY A 387 -4.55 16.56 -0.61
C GLY A 387 -3.37 17.42 -1.08
N GLU A 388 -2.48 17.86 -0.18
CA GLU A 388 -1.42 18.80 -0.52
C GLU A 388 -0.02 18.27 -0.17
N VAL A 389 0.97 18.56 -1.01
CA VAL A 389 2.39 18.34 -0.67
C VAL A 389 2.87 19.52 0.14
N MET A 390 3.23 19.26 1.39
CA MET A 390 3.54 20.28 2.38
C MET A 390 4.95 20.84 2.29
N ASN A 391 5.91 20.01 1.91
CA ASN A 391 7.31 20.38 1.80
C ASN A 391 7.67 20.82 0.37
N ARG A 392 8.91 21.26 0.18
CA ARG A 392 9.45 21.65 -1.12
C ARG A 392 10.45 20.60 -1.63
N PRO A 393 10.02 19.62 -2.44
CA PRO A 393 10.90 18.57 -2.94
C PRO A 393 12.12 19.15 -3.68
N SER A 394 13.32 18.66 -3.35
CA SER A 394 14.58 19.22 -3.86
C SER A 394 14.81 19.04 -5.36
N ASP A 395 14.06 18.17 -6.02
CA ASP A 395 14.09 18.00 -7.48
C ASP A 395 13.20 19.03 -8.22
N GLY A 396 12.56 19.96 -7.49
CA GLY A 396 11.62 20.94 -8.03
C GLY A 396 10.22 20.37 -8.34
N HIS A 397 10.04 19.10 -8.15
CA HIS A 397 8.78 18.36 -8.26
C HIS A 397 8.84 17.12 -7.37
N GLU A 398 7.69 16.55 -7.08
CA GLU A 398 7.57 15.29 -6.35
C GLU A 398 8.20 14.14 -7.16
N ARG A 399 9.20 13.47 -6.57
CA ARG A 399 9.83 12.30 -7.19
C ARG A 399 8.91 11.09 -7.07
N LYS A 400 8.82 10.30 -8.13
CA LYS A 400 8.22 8.97 -8.06
C LYS A 400 9.14 8.03 -7.28
N VAL A 401 8.57 7.30 -6.34
CA VAL A 401 9.25 6.38 -5.41
C VAL A 401 8.61 5.00 -5.44
N ALA A 402 9.26 4.01 -4.86
CA ALA A 402 8.79 2.63 -4.90
C ALA A 402 7.74 2.31 -3.82
N ASN A 403 7.80 2.99 -2.69
CA ASN A 403 6.88 2.79 -1.58
C ASN A 403 6.73 4.05 -0.72
N GLY A 404 5.70 4.05 0.11
CA GLY A 404 5.42 5.10 1.09
C GLY A 404 4.84 4.54 2.37
N VAL A 405 4.69 5.41 3.36
CA VAL A 405 4.02 5.12 4.63
C VAL A 405 2.97 6.19 4.89
N MET A 406 1.83 5.77 5.40
CA MET A 406 0.66 6.63 5.58
C MET A 406 0.12 6.56 7.00
N MET A 407 -0.44 7.66 7.50
CA MET A 407 -1.38 7.69 8.61
C MET A 407 -2.78 7.66 8.01
N VAL A 408 -3.55 6.65 8.38
CA VAL A 408 -4.84 6.33 7.75
C VAL A 408 -5.90 6.20 8.81
N ILE A 409 -7.02 6.91 8.67
CA ILE A 409 -8.21 6.69 9.47
C ILE A 409 -8.97 5.53 8.85
N VAL A 410 -9.30 4.54 9.66
CA VAL A 410 -10.09 3.38 9.26
C VAL A 410 -11.51 3.56 9.76
N GLU A 411 -12.45 3.68 8.84
CA GLU A 411 -13.84 3.97 9.13
C GLU A 411 -14.73 2.73 8.93
N PRO A 412 -15.67 2.43 9.86
CA PRO A 412 -16.70 1.44 9.62
C PRO A 412 -17.51 1.77 8.36
N MET A 413 -17.92 0.74 7.62
CA MET A 413 -18.67 0.92 6.38
C MET A 413 -20.13 0.48 6.52
N GLU A 414 -21.01 1.25 5.88
CA GLU A 414 -22.35 0.79 5.57
C GLU A 414 -22.37 0.03 4.23
N LYS A 415 -22.97 -1.15 4.21
CA LYS A 415 -23.10 -1.97 3.01
C LYS A 415 -24.43 -1.71 2.35
N SER A 416 -24.44 -1.72 1.02
CA SER A 416 -25.68 -1.73 0.25
C SER A 416 -26.40 -3.09 0.38
N ALA A 417 -27.72 -3.05 0.38
CA ALA A 417 -28.60 -4.20 0.31
C ALA A 417 -29.36 -4.27 -1.03
N ALA A 418 -28.87 -3.57 -2.07
CA ALA A 418 -29.56 -3.53 -3.37
C ALA A 418 -29.67 -4.90 -4.03
N PHE A 419 -28.68 -5.76 -3.83
CA PHE A 419 -28.68 -7.12 -4.35
C PHE A 419 -28.37 -8.14 -3.25
N SER A 420 -28.53 -9.43 -3.56
CA SER A 420 -28.17 -10.54 -2.69
C SER A 420 -27.45 -11.65 -3.47
N PRO A 421 -26.65 -12.51 -2.80
CA PRO A 421 -26.05 -13.67 -3.45
C PRO A 421 -27.12 -14.57 -4.12
N GLY A 422 -26.83 -15.02 -5.34
CA GLY A 422 -27.73 -15.77 -6.19
C GLY A 422 -28.67 -14.92 -7.06
N MET A 423 -28.76 -13.61 -6.81
CA MET A 423 -29.59 -12.71 -7.60
C MET A 423 -28.99 -12.49 -8.99
N ARG A 424 -29.83 -12.54 -10.01
CA ARG A 424 -29.44 -12.15 -11.37
C ARG A 424 -29.43 -10.65 -11.52
N VAL A 425 -28.39 -10.15 -12.16
CA VAL A 425 -28.20 -8.74 -12.47
C VAL A 425 -27.86 -8.55 -13.93
N THR A 426 -28.17 -7.39 -14.46
CA THR A 426 -27.90 -7.02 -15.86
C THR A 426 -27.04 -5.76 -15.89
N ALA A 427 -25.97 -5.74 -16.69
CA ALA A 427 -25.17 -4.55 -16.94
C ALA A 427 -25.99 -3.50 -17.69
N GLN A 428 -26.13 -2.29 -17.13
CA GLN A 428 -26.92 -1.20 -17.71
C GLN A 428 -26.18 -0.44 -18.82
N TYR A 429 -24.85 -0.50 -18.81
CA TYR A 429 -23.96 0.11 -19.81
C TYR A 429 -22.64 -0.70 -19.83
N PRO A 430 -21.78 -0.53 -20.85
CA PRO A 430 -20.48 -1.19 -20.89
C PRO A 430 -19.71 -0.87 -19.61
N THR A 431 -19.35 -1.89 -18.85
CA THR A 431 -18.74 -1.72 -17.54
C THR A 431 -17.52 -2.62 -17.31
N ASN A 432 -16.60 -2.15 -16.49
CA ASN A 432 -15.41 -2.92 -16.14
C ASN A 432 -15.70 -3.90 -15.00
N ILE A 433 -15.12 -5.08 -15.12
CA ILE A 433 -15.04 -6.08 -14.05
C ILE A 433 -13.65 -5.93 -13.41
N HIS A 434 -13.60 -5.57 -12.14
CA HIS A 434 -12.35 -5.32 -11.41
C HIS A 434 -11.90 -6.54 -10.59
N LEU A 435 -10.60 -6.62 -10.30
CA LEU A 435 -10.01 -7.66 -9.45
C LEU A 435 -10.31 -7.45 -7.96
N GLY A 436 -10.89 -6.33 -7.58
CA GLY A 436 -11.32 -6.02 -6.21
C GLY A 436 -12.33 -4.88 -6.20
N PRO A 437 -12.98 -4.61 -5.04
CA PRO A 437 -13.97 -3.55 -4.90
C PRO A 437 -13.29 -2.18 -4.86
N GLY A 438 -13.45 -1.42 -5.93
CA GLY A 438 -12.87 -0.09 -6.09
C GLY A 438 -12.05 0.07 -7.35
N THR A 439 -11.99 1.29 -7.85
CA THR A 439 -11.21 1.66 -9.04
C THR A 439 -9.69 1.65 -8.82
N ASN A 440 -9.25 1.52 -7.57
CA ASN A 440 -7.86 1.29 -7.21
C ASN A 440 -7.37 -0.14 -7.56
N PHE A 441 -8.29 -1.09 -7.80
CA PHE A 441 -7.94 -2.42 -8.32
C PHE A 441 -7.98 -2.44 -9.84
N PRO A 442 -7.07 -3.15 -10.51
CA PRO A 442 -7.05 -3.25 -11.97
C PRO A 442 -8.36 -3.85 -12.51
N ALA A 443 -8.80 -3.38 -13.67
CA ALA A 443 -9.84 -4.06 -14.42
C ALA A 443 -9.30 -5.38 -14.98
N LEU A 444 -10.05 -6.47 -14.79
CA LEU A 444 -9.79 -7.77 -15.39
C LEU A 444 -10.16 -7.72 -16.88
N THR A 445 -11.39 -7.29 -17.15
CA THR A 445 -11.99 -7.13 -18.48
C THR A 445 -13.19 -6.20 -18.37
N SER A 446 -13.98 -6.09 -19.44
CA SER A 446 -15.27 -5.39 -19.47
C SER A 446 -16.36 -6.29 -20.03
N VAL A 447 -17.62 -5.99 -19.70
CA VAL A 447 -18.83 -6.56 -20.30
C VAL A 447 -19.63 -5.47 -20.99
N ASP A 448 -20.34 -5.84 -22.06
CA ASP A 448 -21.21 -4.94 -22.77
C ASP A 448 -22.55 -4.72 -22.03
N MET A 449 -23.29 -3.71 -22.47
CA MET A 449 -24.66 -3.46 -22.00
C MET A 449 -25.55 -4.68 -22.22
N GLU A 450 -26.51 -4.90 -21.32
CA GLU A 450 -27.49 -6.00 -21.34
C GLU A 450 -26.91 -7.41 -21.06
N VAL A 451 -25.61 -7.52 -20.81
CA VAL A 451 -25.02 -8.79 -20.38
C VAL A 451 -25.50 -9.13 -18.97
N GLN A 452 -26.02 -10.35 -18.81
CA GLN A 452 -26.50 -10.87 -17.52
C GLN A 452 -25.40 -11.57 -16.76
N GLY A 453 -25.41 -11.39 -15.44
CA GLY A 453 -24.55 -12.07 -14.48
C GLY A 453 -25.30 -12.50 -13.23
N THR A 454 -24.63 -13.19 -12.35
CA THR A 454 -25.15 -13.63 -11.05
C THR A 454 -24.28 -13.11 -9.93
N VAL A 455 -24.87 -12.45 -8.94
CA VAL A 455 -24.15 -12.07 -7.72
C VAL A 455 -23.72 -13.32 -6.98
N ILE A 456 -22.43 -13.49 -6.74
CA ILE A 456 -21.91 -14.69 -6.10
C ILE A 456 -21.75 -14.52 -4.58
N HIS A 457 -21.83 -15.63 -3.88
CA HIS A 457 -21.53 -15.69 -2.45
C HIS A 457 -20.04 -15.43 -2.19
N GLN A 458 -19.72 -14.79 -1.08
CA GLN A 458 -18.36 -14.58 -0.61
C GLN A 458 -18.20 -14.93 0.85
N TRP A 459 -17.10 -15.60 1.19
CA TRP A 459 -16.74 -15.91 2.57
C TRP A 459 -16.56 -14.64 3.43
N ASN A 460 -15.93 -13.64 2.88
CA ASN A 460 -15.64 -12.38 3.57
C ASN A 460 -16.84 -11.41 3.63
N ARG A 461 -17.98 -11.80 3.09
CA ARG A 461 -19.23 -11.01 3.10
C ARG A 461 -19.04 -9.57 2.58
N LEU A 462 -18.26 -9.40 1.54
CA LEU A 462 -17.91 -8.09 0.99
C LEU A 462 -18.86 -7.56 -0.09
N ASN A 463 -19.89 -8.29 -0.44
CA ASN A 463 -20.92 -7.79 -1.36
C ASN A 463 -21.60 -6.54 -0.79
N GLY A 464 -21.79 -5.54 -1.63
CA GLY A 464 -22.37 -4.24 -1.26
C GLY A 464 -21.44 -3.31 -0.50
N VAL A 465 -20.13 -3.60 -0.44
CA VAL A 465 -19.17 -2.74 0.26
C VAL A 465 -19.00 -1.38 -0.43
N LEU A 466 -18.85 -0.33 0.38
CA LEU A 466 -18.54 1.01 -0.10
C LEU A 466 -17.03 1.15 -0.29
N ALA A 467 -16.59 1.50 -1.51
CA ALA A 467 -15.22 1.85 -1.83
C ALA A 467 -15.18 2.81 -3.02
N LYS A 468 -14.27 3.79 -2.99
CA LYS A 468 -14.17 4.80 -4.07
C LYS A 468 -15.52 5.45 -4.40
N SER A 469 -16.23 5.82 -3.31
CA SER A 469 -17.50 6.56 -3.34
C SER A 469 -18.69 5.83 -3.98
N THR A 470 -18.59 4.51 -4.19
CA THR A 470 -19.69 3.68 -4.71
C THR A 470 -19.70 2.30 -4.06
N HIS A 471 -20.82 1.58 -4.17
CA HIS A 471 -20.93 0.21 -3.68
C HIS A 471 -20.51 -0.80 -4.74
N TRP A 472 -19.95 -1.92 -4.31
CA TRP A 472 -19.35 -2.93 -5.18
C TRP A 472 -19.92 -4.31 -4.93
N TRP A 473 -20.14 -5.05 -6.04
CA TRP A 473 -20.70 -6.39 -6.01
C TRP A 473 -19.83 -7.36 -6.80
N LYS A 474 -19.59 -8.55 -6.24
CA LYS A 474 -18.88 -9.62 -6.95
C LYS A 474 -19.88 -10.40 -7.78
N VAL A 475 -19.68 -10.40 -9.09
CA VAL A 475 -20.62 -10.93 -10.08
C VAL A 475 -19.90 -11.92 -10.98
N ASP A 476 -20.56 -13.03 -11.31
CA ASP A 476 -20.15 -13.97 -12.34
C ASP A 476 -20.92 -13.68 -13.64
N PHE A 477 -20.21 -13.25 -14.65
CA PHE A 477 -20.71 -13.08 -16.01
C PHE A 477 -20.25 -14.27 -16.87
N SER A 478 -20.95 -15.40 -16.74
CA SER A 478 -20.68 -16.62 -17.51
C SER A 478 -19.24 -17.13 -17.41
N GLY A 479 -18.71 -17.20 -16.20
CA GLY A 479 -17.35 -17.66 -15.90
C GLY A 479 -16.32 -16.55 -15.77
N THR A 480 -16.70 -15.30 -16.05
CA THR A 480 -15.86 -14.13 -15.76
C THR A 480 -16.28 -13.51 -14.44
N ILE A 481 -15.53 -13.77 -13.39
CA ILE A 481 -15.84 -13.37 -12.03
C ILE A 481 -15.03 -12.16 -11.61
N GLY A 482 -15.68 -11.15 -11.04
CA GLY A 482 -15.02 -9.99 -10.44
C GLY A 482 -15.97 -8.96 -9.91
N TRP A 483 -15.44 -7.79 -9.57
CA TRP A 483 -16.14 -6.74 -8.87
C TRP A 483 -16.67 -5.68 -9.83
N VAL A 484 -17.93 -5.31 -9.65
CA VAL A 484 -18.66 -4.34 -10.49
C VAL A 484 -19.32 -3.30 -9.60
N ASP A 485 -19.29 -2.05 -10.06
CA ASP A 485 -19.98 -0.93 -9.46
C ASP A 485 -21.49 -1.16 -9.45
N GLU A 486 -22.14 -0.92 -8.31
CA GLU A 486 -23.59 -1.04 -8.14
C GLU A 486 -24.36 -0.22 -9.16
N ALA A 487 -23.90 1.02 -9.46
CA ALA A 487 -24.56 1.89 -10.41
C ALA A 487 -24.58 1.35 -11.86
N ALA A 488 -23.71 0.39 -12.17
CA ALA A 488 -23.68 -0.29 -13.46
C ALA A 488 -24.64 -1.49 -13.55
N LEU A 489 -25.32 -1.85 -12.47
CA LEU A 489 -26.15 -3.05 -12.38
C LEU A 489 -27.63 -2.73 -12.14
N SER A 490 -28.49 -3.56 -12.70
CA SER A 490 -29.93 -3.63 -12.33
C SER A 490 -30.32 -5.06 -12.01
N ALA A 491 -31.26 -5.23 -11.10
CA ALA A 491 -31.88 -6.54 -10.88
C ALA A 491 -32.58 -7.00 -12.17
N SER A 492 -32.42 -8.27 -12.55
CA SER A 492 -33.16 -8.87 -13.66
C SER A 492 -34.54 -9.33 -13.18
N ASP A 493 -35.56 -9.11 -13.97
CA ASP A 493 -36.96 -9.48 -13.64
C ASP A 493 -37.17 -11.01 -13.46
N ASP A 494 -36.24 -11.83 -13.96
CA ASP A 494 -36.24 -13.29 -13.88
C ASP A 494 -35.51 -13.85 -12.63
N ALA A 495 -35.37 -13.10 -11.56
CA ALA A 495 -34.66 -13.56 -10.38
C ALA A 495 -35.32 -14.79 -9.74
N PRO A 496 -34.63 -15.94 -9.61
CA PRO A 496 -35.13 -17.04 -8.83
C PRO A 496 -35.30 -16.61 -7.36
N ALA A 497 -36.34 -17.01 -6.71
CA ALA A 497 -36.51 -16.82 -5.28
C ALA A 497 -35.32 -17.37 -4.53
N ALA A 498 -34.78 -16.60 -3.59
CA ALA A 498 -33.63 -16.97 -2.78
C ALA A 498 -33.81 -18.38 -2.20
N SER A 499 -32.86 -19.29 -2.53
CA SER A 499 -32.82 -20.58 -1.83
C SER A 499 -32.31 -20.31 -0.41
N THR A 500 -33.07 -20.71 0.57
CA THR A 500 -32.78 -20.56 2.00
C THR A 500 -31.88 -21.66 2.55
N ASP A 501 -31.23 -22.45 1.71
CA ASP A 501 -30.42 -23.58 2.13
C ASP A 501 -28.93 -23.22 2.12
N LEU A 502 -28.43 -22.97 3.31
CA LEU A 502 -27.00 -23.02 3.68
C LEU A 502 -26.76 -24.35 4.40
N PRO A 503 -25.76 -25.15 4.02
CA PRO A 503 -25.18 -26.12 4.92
C PRO A 503 -24.24 -25.48 5.95
#